data_4a2144a12d5b85d0d2e0a37d74813be3
#
_entry.id   4a2144a12d5b85d0d2e0a37d74813be3
#
_cell.length_a   1.000
_cell.length_b   1.000
_cell.length_c   1.000
_cell.angle_alpha   90.00
_cell.angle_beta   90.00
_cell.angle_gamma   90.00
#
_symmetry.space_group_name_H-M   'P 1'
#
loop_
_entity.id
_entity.type
_entity.pdbx_description
1 polymer ?
#
loop_
_entity_poly.entity_id
_entity_poly.type
_entity_poly.pdbx_seq_one_letter_code
_entity_poly.pdbx_strand_id
1 'polypeptide(L)'
;MCPNCFGNNYVFESKYMSGRCLSCGYSPQVGKFSDRALLPKVTLNNGKYILGRVLGEGGFGITYKAVDLINGSICCIKEYVPYTDSERIRGSKMLTHKKNKLIEFNDGLEKFQREMSALNVLRGIEGVVQFKDQFSENGTLYYVMEYLEGWNLTRFIKTIRPSFANITEIILKVAKILMVMHEKDHPIYHRDISPENIYISNNKVYLIDFGNAKVIIFDSDRRDTRLIFKPGFGAPEQAVFDAPQGAYTDVYGLASSYYYALTGIMIPSAIDRINGAVYTPLKNVINCPEEISDAVDKALIMNINERTGSAREFVEGICSAGRLEILPKFSVVVGTDIVMNGDIALDKEISVGREDSDIIIDYKEISKNHLTIHYDSHEKNFTVVDKSTNGTFIDGIRMEKGWTYTVYPSTTLVLGNDVCRICLDAKYLLK
;
A
#
# COMPACT_ATOMS: atom_id res chain seq x y z
N MET A 1 -1.40 -24.95 -14.69
CA MET A 1 -2.00 -23.83 -13.91
C MET A 1 -0.89 -22.87 -13.51
N CYS A 2 -1.06 -21.60 -13.76
CA CYS A 2 -0.13 -20.55 -13.39
C CYS A 2 -0.21 -20.22 -11.90
N PRO A 3 0.92 -20.11 -11.16
CA PRO A 3 0.89 -19.78 -9.73
C PRO A 3 0.41 -18.34 -9.41
N ASN A 4 0.33 -17.47 -10.40
CA ASN A 4 -0.10 -16.08 -10.22
C ASN A 4 -1.55 -15.83 -10.62
N CYS A 5 -1.95 -16.20 -11.83
CA CYS A 5 -3.32 -15.95 -12.32
C CYS A 5 -4.22 -17.20 -12.29
N PHE A 6 -3.70 -18.35 -11.90
CA PHE A 6 -4.36 -19.65 -11.87
C PHE A 6 -4.91 -20.16 -13.21
N GLY A 7 -4.64 -19.45 -14.31
CA GLY A 7 -4.97 -19.88 -15.68
C GLY A 7 -4.12 -21.05 -16.15
N ASN A 8 -4.58 -21.74 -17.21
CA ASN A 8 -3.92 -22.94 -17.72
C ASN A 8 -2.79 -22.67 -18.72
N ASN A 9 -2.55 -21.42 -19.11
CA ASN A 9 -1.58 -21.04 -20.14
C ASN A 9 -0.14 -20.88 -19.60
N TYR A 10 0.24 -21.71 -18.63
CA TYR A 10 1.58 -21.71 -18.06
C TYR A 10 2.46 -22.72 -18.82
N VAL A 11 3.47 -22.21 -19.53
CA VAL A 11 4.47 -23.04 -20.24
C VAL A 11 5.67 -23.22 -19.32
N PHE A 12 6.03 -24.47 -19.06
CA PHE A 12 7.18 -24.84 -18.25
C PHE A 12 8.36 -25.24 -19.15
N GLU A 13 9.47 -24.54 -19.01
CA GLU A 13 10.72 -24.87 -19.69
C GLU A 13 11.56 -25.75 -18.77
N SER A 14 11.56 -27.07 -19.02
CA SER A 14 12.22 -28.09 -18.18
C SER A 14 13.73 -27.90 -18.03
N LYS A 15 14.38 -27.28 -19.03
CA LYS A 15 15.86 -27.12 -19.07
C LYS A 15 16.39 -26.12 -18.04
N TYR A 16 15.56 -25.16 -17.55
CA TYR A 16 15.99 -24.08 -16.66
C TYR A 16 15.18 -23.98 -15.37
N MET A 17 14.30 -24.95 -15.07
CA MET A 17 13.32 -24.86 -13.98
C MET A 17 12.54 -23.53 -13.99
N SER A 18 12.45 -22.89 -15.15
CA SER A 18 11.77 -21.63 -15.40
C SER A 18 10.52 -21.89 -16.22
N GLY A 19 9.53 -21.05 -16.04
CA GLY A 19 8.32 -21.10 -16.83
C GLY A 19 7.72 -19.71 -16.94
N ARG A 20 6.95 -19.46 -17.98
CA ARG A 20 6.26 -18.19 -18.19
C ARG A 20 4.78 -18.43 -18.44
N CYS A 21 3.95 -17.64 -17.81
CA CYS A 21 2.52 -17.61 -18.11
C CYS A 21 2.26 -16.72 -19.32
N LEU A 22 1.68 -17.29 -20.37
CA LEU A 22 1.35 -16.53 -21.58
C LEU A 22 0.20 -15.54 -21.37
N SER A 23 -0.66 -15.78 -20.34
CA SER A 23 -1.79 -14.89 -20.05
C SER A 23 -1.40 -13.68 -19.19
N CYS A 24 -0.54 -13.84 -18.18
CA CYS A 24 -0.22 -12.76 -17.23
C CYS A 24 1.28 -12.44 -17.14
N GLY A 25 2.11 -13.04 -17.99
CA GLY A 25 3.55 -12.80 -18.03
C GLY A 25 4.34 -13.29 -16.81
N TYR A 26 3.70 -13.91 -15.82
CA TYR A 26 4.38 -14.37 -14.62
C TYR A 26 5.48 -15.37 -14.93
N SER A 27 6.67 -15.09 -14.40
CA SER A 27 7.81 -16.01 -14.40
C SER A 27 8.35 -16.13 -12.99
N PRO A 28 8.57 -17.35 -12.45
CA PRO A 28 9.15 -17.53 -11.13
C PRO A 28 10.55 -16.92 -11.08
N GLN A 29 10.81 -16.13 -10.03
CA GLN A 29 12.17 -15.68 -9.75
C GLN A 29 12.85 -16.79 -8.93
N VAL A 30 13.83 -17.45 -9.53
CA VAL A 30 14.63 -18.47 -8.85
C VAL A 30 15.41 -17.83 -7.69
N GLY A 31 15.33 -18.40 -6.49
CA GLY A 31 16.13 -17.99 -5.33
C GLY A 31 15.56 -16.82 -4.50
N LYS A 32 14.35 -16.35 -4.78
CA LYS A 32 13.76 -15.22 -4.02
C LYS A 32 13.09 -15.63 -2.69
N PHE A 33 12.68 -16.88 -2.54
CA PHE A 33 11.99 -17.39 -1.35
C PHE A 33 12.69 -18.62 -0.80
N SER A 34 12.59 -18.82 0.52
CA SER A 34 13.27 -19.92 1.20
C SER A 34 12.68 -21.29 0.87
N ASP A 35 13.45 -22.34 1.10
CA ASP A 35 13.03 -23.74 0.99
C ASP A 35 11.93 -24.10 2.02
N ARG A 36 11.60 -23.20 2.94
CA ARG A 36 10.52 -23.37 3.93
C ARG A 36 9.13 -23.13 3.35
N ALA A 37 9.05 -22.43 2.22
CA ALA A 37 7.78 -22.14 1.57
C ALA A 37 7.15 -23.42 0.98
N LEU A 38 5.84 -23.54 1.10
CA LEU A 38 5.08 -24.54 0.38
C LEU A 38 5.11 -24.25 -1.13
N LEU A 39 5.18 -25.33 -1.90
CA LEU A 39 5.20 -25.22 -3.36
C LEU A 39 3.84 -24.79 -3.92
N PRO A 40 3.82 -24.08 -5.05
CA PRO A 40 2.57 -23.83 -5.78
C PRO A 40 1.83 -25.14 -6.10
N LYS A 41 0.50 -25.07 -6.16
CA LYS A 41 -0.44 -26.18 -6.37
C LYS A 41 -0.64 -27.10 -5.16
N VAL A 42 0.01 -26.84 -4.03
CA VAL A 42 -0.34 -27.51 -2.78
C VAL A 42 -1.77 -27.15 -2.40
N THR A 43 -2.54 -28.16 -2.02
CA THR A 43 -3.90 -27.98 -1.48
C THR A 43 -3.87 -27.99 0.05
N LEU A 44 -4.69 -27.12 0.65
CA LEU A 44 -4.83 -26.93 2.09
C LEU A 44 -6.30 -26.99 2.50
N ASN A 45 -6.53 -27.20 3.80
CA ASN A 45 -7.85 -27.26 4.43
C ASN A 45 -8.77 -28.27 3.71
N ASN A 46 -8.38 -29.55 3.70
CA ASN A 46 -9.12 -30.65 3.05
C ASN A 46 -9.43 -30.35 1.56
N GLY A 47 -8.53 -29.68 0.85
CA GLY A 47 -8.69 -29.37 -0.57
C GLY A 47 -9.50 -28.11 -0.85
N LYS A 48 -9.92 -27.35 0.16
CA LYS A 48 -10.66 -26.08 -0.02
C LYS A 48 -9.83 -25.02 -0.72
N TYR A 49 -8.55 -24.92 -0.39
CA TYR A 49 -7.65 -23.92 -0.96
C TYR A 49 -6.55 -24.55 -1.80
N ILE A 50 -6.19 -23.89 -2.91
CA ILE A 50 -5.00 -24.24 -3.70
C ILE A 50 -4.02 -23.09 -3.71
N LEU A 51 -2.77 -23.36 -3.32
CA LEU A 51 -1.72 -22.36 -3.25
C LEU A 51 -1.21 -21.98 -4.64
N GLY A 52 -0.99 -20.69 -4.81
CA GLY A 52 -0.26 -20.08 -5.92
C GLY A 52 1.19 -19.74 -5.54
N ARG A 53 1.62 -18.55 -5.95
CA ARG A 53 2.96 -18.04 -5.62
C ARG A 53 3.04 -17.47 -4.20
N VAL A 54 4.24 -17.44 -3.66
CA VAL A 54 4.55 -16.66 -2.46
C VAL A 54 4.40 -15.17 -2.80
N LEU A 55 3.73 -14.42 -1.92
CA LEU A 55 3.58 -12.97 -1.98
C LEU A 55 4.65 -12.25 -1.15
N GLY A 56 4.96 -12.81 0.02
CA GLY A 56 5.96 -12.29 0.94
C GLY A 56 6.39 -13.31 1.97
N GLU A 57 7.58 -13.12 2.51
CA GLU A 57 8.15 -13.89 3.60
C GLU A 57 8.69 -12.93 4.66
N GLY A 58 8.28 -13.12 5.91
CA GLY A 58 8.70 -12.34 7.06
C GLY A 58 9.26 -13.21 8.18
N GLY A 59 9.63 -12.59 9.29
CA GLY A 59 10.22 -13.28 10.43
C GLY A 59 9.31 -14.34 11.06
N PHE A 60 8.00 -14.14 10.99
CA PHE A 60 7.00 -15.02 11.63
C PHE A 60 6.19 -15.87 10.66
N GLY A 61 6.24 -15.60 9.35
CA GLY A 61 5.38 -16.35 8.44
C GLY A 61 5.61 -16.09 6.97
N ILE A 62 4.91 -16.85 6.18
CA ILE A 62 4.93 -16.80 4.71
C ILE A 62 3.51 -16.55 4.22
N THR A 63 3.36 -15.57 3.33
CA THR A 63 2.07 -15.23 2.71
C THR A 63 2.04 -15.73 1.28
N TYR A 64 0.99 -16.47 0.95
CA TYR A 64 0.75 -17.05 -0.38
C TYR A 64 -0.47 -16.42 -1.05
N LYS A 65 -0.41 -16.27 -2.35
CA LYS A 65 -1.63 -16.14 -3.17
C LYS A 65 -2.31 -17.49 -3.25
N ALA A 66 -3.64 -17.53 -3.13
CA ALA A 66 -4.39 -18.78 -3.18
C ALA A 66 -5.75 -18.57 -3.87
N VAL A 67 -6.40 -19.68 -4.21
CA VAL A 67 -7.78 -19.73 -4.68
C VAL A 67 -8.59 -20.57 -3.72
N ASP A 68 -9.73 -20.05 -3.29
CA ASP A 68 -10.79 -20.81 -2.65
C ASP A 68 -11.54 -21.60 -3.73
N LEU A 69 -11.43 -22.92 -3.72
CA LEU A 69 -12.03 -23.80 -4.72
C LEU A 69 -13.54 -23.97 -4.56
N ILE A 70 -14.12 -23.52 -3.45
CA ILE A 70 -15.58 -23.58 -3.24
C ILE A 70 -16.28 -22.49 -4.03
N ASN A 71 -15.74 -21.26 -4.01
CA ASN A 71 -16.35 -20.09 -4.64
C ASN A 71 -15.53 -19.50 -5.81
N GLY A 72 -14.35 -20.05 -6.10
CA GLY A 72 -13.46 -19.59 -7.16
C GLY A 72 -12.75 -18.26 -6.86
N SER A 73 -12.88 -17.70 -5.66
CA SER A 73 -12.30 -16.40 -5.34
C SER A 73 -10.81 -16.48 -5.03
N ILE A 74 -10.06 -15.44 -5.45
CA ILE A 74 -8.66 -15.27 -5.08
C ILE A 74 -8.59 -14.76 -3.63
N CYS A 75 -7.66 -15.31 -2.86
CA CYS A 75 -7.40 -14.92 -1.47
C CYS A 75 -5.90 -14.94 -1.16
N CYS A 76 -5.54 -14.43 0.02
CA CYS A 76 -4.23 -14.60 0.63
C CYS A 76 -4.30 -15.62 1.76
N ILE A 77 -3.30 -16.47 1.86
CA ILE A 77 -3.13 -17.37 3.01
C ILE A 77 -1.80 -17.06 3.66
N LYS A 78 -1.82 -16.70 4.94
CA LYS A 78 -0.61 -16.54 5.76
C LYS A 78 -0.42 -17.80 6.60
N GLU A 79 0.77 -18.37 6.51
CA GLU A 79 1.22 -19.54 7.26
C GLU A 79 2.17 -19.10 8.36
N TYR A 80 2.00 -19.61 9.58
CA TYR A 80 2.98 -19.41 10.64
C TYR A 80 4.22 -20.26 10.38
N VAL A 81 5.35 -19.63 10.06
CA VAL A 81 6.65 -20.27 9.75
C VAL A 81 7.76 -19.39 10.29
N PRO A 82 8.03 -19.40 11.61
CA PRO A 82 9.07 -18.55 12.21
C PRO A 82 10.45 -18.92 11.67
N TYR A 83 11.21 -17.91 11.25
CA TYR A 83 12.49 -18.10 10.55
C TYR A 83 13.53 -18.84 11.39
N THR A 84 13.68 -18.47 12.65
CA THR A 84 14.72 -18.99 13.56
C THR A 84 14.32 -20.26 14.25
N ASP A 85 13.01 -20.51 14.43
CA ASP A 85 12.51 -21.46 15.41
C ASP A 85 11.85 -22.69 14.77
N SER A 86 11.65 -22.68 13.43
CA SER A 86 11.02 -23.78 12.69
C SER A 86 11.88 -24.29 11.54
N GLU A 87 11.56 -25.50 11.13
CA GLU A 87 12.08 -26.13 9.92
C GLU A 87 10.98 -26.96 9.25
N ARG A 88 11.02 -27.02 7.91
CA ARG A 88 10.12 -27.88 7.14
C ARG A 88 10.83 -29.18 6.84
N ILE A 89 10.15 -30.29 7.12
CA ILE A 89 10.66 -31.61 6.77
C ILE A 89 10.79 -31.70 5.26
N ARG A 90 11.98 -31.98 4.78
CA ARG A 90 12.28 -32.05 3.34
C ARG A 90 11.38 -33.05 2.61
N GLY A 91 10.74 -32.60 1.53
CA GLY A 91 9.81 -33.40 0.74
C GLY A 91 8.43 -33.59 1.39
N SER A 92 8.17 -32.94 2.51
CA SER A 92 6.88 -32.95 3.22
C SER A 92 6.29 -31.54 3.30
N LYS A 93 4.99 -31.46 3.60
CA LYS A 93 4.33 -30.20 3.96
C LYS A 93 4.50 -29.87 5.46
N MET A 94 4.88 -30.86 6.26
CA MET A 94 4.98 -30.73 7.71
C MET A 94 6.02 -29.73 8.15
N LEU A 95 5.61 -28.83 9.04
CA LEU A 95 6.46 -27.90 9.77
C LEU A 95 6.71 -28.47 11.17
N THR A 96 7.90 -28.28 11.69
CA THR A 96 8.27 -28.65 13.06
C THR A 96 9.12 -27.56 13.68
N HIS A 97 9.15 -27.50 15.00
CA HIS A 97 10.09 -26.63 15.69
C HIS A 97 11.50 -27.20 15.64
N LYS A 98 12.50 -26.35 15.58
CA LYS A 98 13.92 -26.76 15.71
C LYS A 98 14.18 -27.29 17.11
N LYS A 99 15.20 -28.17 17.23
CA LYS A 99 15.61 -28.73 18.51
C LYS A 99 15.88 -27.60 19.53
N ASN A 100 15.32 -27.72 20.74
CA ASN A 100 15.40 -26.75 21.82
C ASN A 100 14.75 -25.35 21.52
N LYS A 101 13.83 -25.27 20.57
CA LYS A 101 13.13 -24.02 20.17
C LYS A 101 11.62 -24.07 20.35
N LEU A 102 11.12 -25.03 21.13
CA LEU A 102 9.68 -25.22 21.35
C LEU A 102 9.02 -24.02 22.05
N ILE A 103 9.70 -23.41 23.02
CA ILE A 103 9.16 -22.27 23.76
C ILE A 103 9.02 -21.07 22.82
N GLU A 104 10.10 -20.71 22.10
CA GLU A 104 10.10 -19.58 21.16
C GLU A 104 9.10 -19.80 20.02
N PHE A 105 8.96 -21.06 19.56
CA PHE A 105 7.96 -21.43 18.55
C PHE A 105 6.54 -21.20 19.08
N ASN A 106 6.22 -21.62 20.30
CA ASN A 106 4.91 -21.43 20.91
C ASN A 106 4.62 -19.95 21.21
N ASP A 107 5.60 -19.19 21.69
CA ASP A 107 5.46 -17.74 21.90
C ASP A 107 5.15 -17.00 20.60
N GLY A 108 5.80 -17.40 19.51
CA GLY A 108 5.49 -16.87 18.19
C GLY A 108 4.12 -17.28 17.68
N LEU A 109 3.69 -18.52 17.96
CA LEU A 109 2.37 -19.03 17.62
C LEU A 109 1.25 -18.25 18.32
N GLU A 110 1.42 -17.94 19.62
CA GLU A 110 0.48 -17.09 20.36
C GLU A 110 0.35 -15.68 19.71
N LYS A 111 1.47 -15.10 19.25
CA LYS A 111 1.45 -13.81 18.55
C LYS A 111 0.70 -13.89 17.23
N PHE A 112 0.91 -14.96 16.48
CA PHE A 112 0.18 -15.22 15.24
C PHE A 112 -1.33 -15.37 15.49
N GLN A 113 -1.71 -16.02 16.58
CA GLN A 113 -3.11 -16.13 17.00
C GLN A 113 -3.72 -14.77 17.41
N ARG A 114 -2.94 -13.89 18.05
CA ARG A 114 -3.39 -12.53 18.37
C ARG A 114 -3.63 -11.70 17.12
N GLU A 115 -2.75 -11.81 16.12
CA GLU A 115 -2.95 -11.16 14.80
C GLU A 115 -4.27 -11.62 14.17
N MET A 116 -4.53 -12.92 14.16
CA MET A 116 -5.79 -13.48 13.65
C MET A 116 -7.00 -12.94 14.43
N SER A 117 -6.90 -12.86 15.76
CA SER A 117 -7.97 -12.37 16.62
C SER A 117 -8.23 -10.87 16.37
N ALA A 118 -7.18 -10.06 16.23
CA ALA A 118 -7.29 -8.65 15.89
C ALA A 118 -8.01 -8.43 14.55
N LEU A 119 -7.60 -9.16 13.51
CA LEU A 119 -8.23 -9.10 12.19
C LEU A 119 -9.70 -9.54 12.24
N ASN A 120 -10.03 -10.55 13.04
CA ASN A 120 -11.42 -11.02 13.18
C ASN A 120 -12.31 -9.97 13.88
N VAL A 121 -11.79 -9.27 14.90
CA VAL A 121 -12.51 -8.15 15.57
C VAL A 121 -12.69 -6.95 14.63
N LEU A 122 -11.76 -6.75 13.71
CA LEU A 122 -11.78 -5.68 12.71
C LEU A 122 -12.58 -6.04 11.44
N ARG A 123 -13.18 -7.22 11.39
CA ARG A 123 -13.98 -7.66 10.23
C ARG A 123 -15.10 -6.65 9.93
N GLY A 124 -15.25 -6.30 8.65
CA GLY A 124 -16.26 -5.36 8.17
C GLY A 124 -15.86 -3.89 8.28
N ILE A 125 -14.71 -3.55 8.88
CA ILE A 125 -14.21 -2.19 8.86
C ILE A 125 -13.63 -1.90 7.46
N GLU A 126 -14.14 -0.86 6.82
CA GLU A 126 -13.62 -0.40 5.53
C GLU A 126 -12.16 0.08 5.70
N GLY A 127 -11.30 -0.31 4.77
CA GLY A 127 -9.88 0.03 4.82
C GLY A 127 -9.03 -0.90 5.71
N VAL A 128 -9.61 -1.93 6.30
CA VAL A 128 -8.87 -3.02 6.96
C VAL A 128 -8.96 -4.27 6.09
N VAL A 129 -7.84 -4.96 5.89
CA VAL A 129 -7.83 -6.23 5.15
C VAL A 129 -8.77 -7.25 5.80
N GLN A 130 -9.68 -7.83 5.01
CA GLN A 130 -10.76 -8.66 5.55
C GLN A 130 -10.30 -10.08 5.86
N PHE A 131 -10.45 -10.48 7.11
CA PHE A 131 -10.29 -11.86 7.56
C PHE A 131 -11.42 -12.75 7.02
N LYS A 132 -11.08 -13.94 6.49
CA LYS A 132 -12.03 -14.87 5.88
C LYS A 132 -12.16 -16.19 6.62
N ASP A 133 -11.03 -16.84 6.95
CA ASP A 133 -11.00 -18.20 7.50
C ASP A 133 -9.71 -18.46 8.29
N GLN A 134 -9.70 -19.50 9.10
CA GLN A 134 -8.50 -20.00 9.78
C GLN A 134 -8.58 -21.52 9.93
N PHE A 135 -7.42 -22.18 9.92
CA PHE A 135 -7.32 -23.62 10.12
C PHE A 135 -5.92 -24.04 10.59
N SER A 136 -5.84 -25.24 11.17
CA SER A 136 -4.58 -25.89 11.56
C SER A 136 -4.31 -27.07 10.64
N GLU A 137 -3.15 -27.13 10.04
CA GLU A 137 -2.69 -28.21 9.17
C GLU A 137 -1.16 -28.23 9.14
N ASN A 138 -0.55 -29.34 8.75
CA ASN A 138 0.90 -29.45 8.55
C ASN A 138 1.76 -29.05 9.76
N GLY A 139 1.25 -29.19 11.00
CA GLY A 139 1.96 -28.82 12.22
C GLY A 139 2.05 -27.32 12.48
N THR A 140 1.21 -26.52 11.84
CA THR A 140 1.18 -25.06 11.99
C THR A 140 -0.23 -24.48 11.85
N LEU A 141 -0.34 -23.15 11.96
CA LEU A 141 -1.57 -22.39 11.78
C LEU A 141 -1.55 -21.62 10.48
N TYR A 142 -2.73 -21.51 9.91
CA TYR A 142 -3.01 -20.70 8.72
C TYR A 142 -4.17 -19.77 8.98
N TYR A 143 -4.14 -18.58 8.41
CA TYR A 143 -5.34 -17.78 8.24
C TYR A 143 -5.47 -17.26 6.82
N VAL A 144 -6.71 -17.05 6.43
CA VAL A 144 -7.11 -16.62 5.09
C VAL A 144 -7.66 -15.21 5.17
N MET A 145 -7.21 -14.36 4.28
CA MET A 145 -7.68 -12.97 4.13
C MET A 145 -7.96 -12.66 2.67
N GLU A 146 -8.62 -11.53 2.42
CA GLU A 146 -8.82 -11.05 1.06
C GLU A 146 -7.48 -10.80 0.35
N TYR A 147 -7.48 -11.01 -0.96
CA TYR A 147 -6.35 -10.63 -1.82
C TYR A 147 -6.57 -9.23 -2.34
N LEU A 148 -5.64 -8.33 -2.04
CA LEU A 148 -5.62 -6.97 -2.54
C LEU A 148 -4.68 -6.91 -3.75
N GLU A 149 -5.18 -6.47 -4.90
CA GLU A 149 -4.35 -6.23 -6.07
C GLU A 149 -3.91 -4.77 -6.10
N GLY A 150 -2.62 -4.55 -5.90
CA GLY A 150 -2.11 -3.19 -5.79
C GLY A 150 -0.69 -3.14 -5.23
N TRP A 151 -0.37 -2.04 -4.56
CA TRP A 151 0.96 -1.78 -4.03
C TRP A 151 0.91 -1.18 -2.62
N ASN A 152 1.93 -1.44 -1.83
CA ASN A 152 2.14 -0.66 -0.62
C ASN A 152 2.55 0.79 -0.97
N LEU A 153 2.40 1.71 -0.02
CA LEU A 153 2.67 3.13 -0.25
C LEU A 153 4.12 3.38 -0.71
N THR A 154 5.10 2.62 -0.21
CA THR A 154 6.51 2.73 -0.65
C THR A 154 6.65 2.48 -2.15
N ARG A 155 6.03 1.43 -2.66
CA ARG A 155 6.06 1.11 -4.09
C ARG A 155 5.21 2.08 -4.89
N PHE A 156 4.04 2.45 -4.37
CA PHE A 156 3.12 3.39 -5.00
C PHE A 156 3.80 4.74 -5.28
N ILE A 157 4.46 5.35 -4.28
CA ILE A 157 5.16 6.62 -4.47
C ILE A 157 6.31 6.53 -5.49
N LYS A 158 7.07 5.43 -5.47
CA LYS A 158 8.18 5.24 -6.42
C LYS A 158 7.72 5.04 -7.86
N THR A 159 6.57 4.39 -8.05
CA THR A 159 6.06 4.03 -9.38
C THR A 159 5.17 5.12 -9.97
N ILE A 160 4.23 5.64 -9.17
CA ILE A 160 3.19 6.59 -9.64
C ILE A 160 3.64 8.04 -9.48
N ARG A 161 4.54 8.33 -8.51
CA ARG A 161 4.98 9.70 -8.14
C ARG A 161 3.77 10.60 -7.88
N PRO A 162 2.91 10.23 -6.92
CA PRO A 162 1.66 10.93 -6.68
C PRO A 162 1.93 12.38 -6.23
N SER A 163 0.97 13.26 -6.50
CA SER A 163 1.06 14.64 -6.05
C SER A 163 0.97 14.78 -4.53
N PHE A 164 1.32 15.95 -4.02
CA PHE A 164 1.19 16.31 -2.60
C PHE A 164 -0.20 15.95 -2.03
N ALA A 165 -1.27 16.26 -2.73
CA ALA A 165 -2.59 16.00 -2.17
C ALA A 165 -3.09 14.58 -2.36
N ASN A 166 -2.66 13.85 -3.39
CA ASN A 166 -2.94 12.41 -3.43
C ASN A 166 -2.32 11.72 -2.22
N ILE A 167 -1.09 12.11 -1.85
CA ILE A 167 -0.45 11.62 -0.64
C ILE A 167 -1.23 12.04 0.61
N THR A 168 -1.59 13.34 0.70
CA THR A 168 -2.38 13.86 1.82
C THR A 168 -3.71 13.12 1.96
N GLU A 169 -4.41 12.88 0.85
CA GLU A 169 -5.65 12.12 0.86
C GLU A 169 -5.48 10.68 1.33
N ILE A 170 -4.43 9.99 0.87
CA ILE A 170 -4.10 8.64 1.35
C ILE A 170 -3.90 8.66 2.86
N ILE A 171 -3.14 9.61 3.39
CA ILE A 171 -2.89 9.75 4.82
C ILE A 171 -4.17 10.05 5.60
N LEU A 172 -5.04 10.93 5.09
CA LEU A 172 -6.33 11.21 5.71
C LEU A 172 -7.26 9.98 5.70
N LYS A 173 -7.23 9.16 4.64
CA LYS A 173 -7.95 7.87 4.60
C LYS A 173 -7.40 6.91 5.67
N VAL A 174 -6.07 6.80 5.84
CA VAL A 174 -5.46 6.01 6.91
C VAL A 174 -5.87 6.55 8.28
N ALA A 175 -5.81 7.86 8.50
CA ALA A 175 -6.22 8.46 9.75
C ALA A 175 -7.68 8.14 10.10
N LYS A 176 -8.59 8.15 9.12
CA LYS A 176 -10.01 7.74 9.32
C LYS A 176 -10.14 6.28 9.73
N ILE A 177 -9.35 5.37 9.13
CA ILE A 177 -9.33 3.96 9.55
C ILE A 177 -8.88 3.86 11.01
N LEU A 178 -7.81 4.56 11.38
CA LEU A 178 -7.30 4.60 12.76
C LEU A 178 -8.33 5.17 13.74
N MET A 179 -9.06 6.24 13.37
CA MET A 179 -10.15 6.77 14.19
C MET A 179 -11.18 5.69 14.51
N VAL A 180 -11.65 4.95 13.50
CA VAL A 180 -12.61 3.86 13.69
C VAL A 180 -12.06 2.75 14.59
N MET A 181 -10.77 2.43 14.48
CA MET A 181 -10.12 1.41 15.31
C MET A 181 -9.92 1.87 16.76
N HIS A 182 -9.50 3.13 16.95
CA HIS A 182 -9.19 3.69 18.27
C HIS A 182 -10.45 4.06 19.08
N GLU A 183 -11.56 4.41 18.42
CA GLU A 183 -12.81 4.85 19.03
C GLU A 183 -13.80 3.71 19.32
N LYS A 184 -13.38 2.45 19.14
CA LYS A 184 -14.19 1.30 19.53
C LYS A 184 -14.30 1.20 21.06
N ASP A 185 -15.33 0.53 21.58
CA ASP A 185 -15.47 0.20 23.02
C ASP A 185 -14.22 -0.48 23.56
N HIS A 186 -13.58 -1.27 22.70
CA HIS A 186 -12.29 -1.89 22.95
C HIS A 186 -11.30 -1.40 21.89
N PRO A 187 -10.53 -0.33 22.19
CA PRO A 187 -9.60 0.26 21.26
C PRO A 187 -8.57 -0.74 20.73
N ILE A 188 -8.29 -0.64 19.44
CA ILE A 188 -7.27 -1.44 18.78
C ILE A 188 -6.22 -0.50 18.22
N TYR A 189 -4.99 -0.65 18.68
CA TYR A 189 -3.83 0.10 18.20
C TYR A 189 -3.01 -0.78 17.27
N HIS A 190 -2.66 -0.25 16.09
CA HIS A 190 -1.92 -1.00 15.07
C HIS A 190 -0.45 -1.21 15.43
N ARG A 191 0.19 -0.17 15.99
CA ARG A 191 1.58 -0.14 16.47
C ARG A 191 2.70 -0.40 15.45
N ASP A 192 2.33 -0.50 14.17
CA ASP A 192 3.29 -0.63 13.06
C ASP A 192 2.81 0.12 11.81
N ILE A 193 2.38 1.38 12.02
CA ILE A 193 2.03 2.23 10.89
C ILE A 193 3.29 2.65 10.16
N SER A 194 3.37 2.26 8.90
CA SER A 194 4.50 2.57 8.02
C SER A 194 4.08 2.48 6.56
N PRO A 195 4.84 3.06 5.61
CA PRO A 195 4.51 3.00 4.18
C PRO A 195 4.42 1.57 3.61
N GLU A 196 5.02 0.59 4.26
CA GLU A 196 4.93 -0.81 3.86
C GLU A 196 3.60 -1.45 4.24
N ASN A 197 2.97 -0.97 5.32
CA ASN A 197 1.72 -1.48 5.86
C ASN A 197 0.48 -0.68 5.41
N ILE A 198 0.69 0.43 4.68
CA ILE A 198 -0.35 1.18 3.97
C ILE A 198 -0.41 0.66 2.55
N TYR A 199 -1.55 0.10 2.15
CA TYR A 199 -1.70 -0.57 0.86
C TYR A 199 -2.77 0.11 0.01
N ILE A 200 -2.49 0.34 -1.26
CA ILE A 200 -3.40 0.95 -2.22
C ILE A 200 -3.85 -0.11 -3.21
N SER A 201 -5.15 -0.35 -3.28
CA SER A 201 -5.79 -1.30 -4.19
C SER A 201 -7.09 -0.70 -4.74
N ASN A 202 -7.25 -0.63 -6.06
CA ASN A 202 -8.45 -0.12 -6.72
C ASN A 202 -8.93 1.23 -6.13
N ASN A 203 -8.03 2.20 -6.01
CA ASN A 203 -8.25 3.54 -5.44
C ASN A 203 -8.70 3.57 -3.96
N LYS A 204 -8.68 2.43 -3.30
CA LYS A 204 -8.94 2.31 -1.87
C LYS A 204 -7.65 2.14 -1.10
N VAL A 205 -7.65 2.65 0.12
CA VAL A 205 -6.51 2.55 1.04
C VAL A 205 -6.85 1.50 2.09
N TYR A 206 -5.89 0.64 2.37
CA TYR A 206 -6.01 -0.43 3.34
C TYR A 206 -4.83 -0.40 4.31
N LEU A 207 -5.10 -0.74 5.57
CA LEU A 207 -4.09 -1.17 6.52
C LEU A 207 -3.95 -2.68 6.46
N ILE A 208 -2.72 -3.14 6.40
CA ILE A 208 -2.33 -4.55 6.37
C ILE A 208 -1.32 -4.84 7.49
N ASP A 209 -1.13 -6.10 7.83
CA ASP A 209 -0.17 -6.59 8.83
C ASP A 209 -0.45 -6.11 10.26
N PHE A 210 -1.36 -6.80 10.91
CA PHE A 210 -1.78 -6.57 12.30
C PHE A 210 -0.96 -7.40 13.31
N GLY A 211 0.21 -7.91 12.92
CA GLY A 211 1.07 -8.74 13.76
C GLY A 211 1.54 -8.07 15.06
N ASN A 212 1.56 -6.76 15.08
CA ASN A 212 1.90 -5.95 16.25
C ASN A 212 0.69 -5.29 16.91
N ALA A 213 -0.53 -5.53 16.43
CA ALA A 213 -1.73 -4.89 16.95
C ALA A 213 -2.00 -5.29 18.39
N LYS A 214 -2.45 -4.31 19.20
CA LYS A 214 -2.87 -4.49 20.58
C LYS A 214 -4.38 -4.30 20.68
N VAL A 215 -5.08 -5.35 21.14
CA VAL A 215 -6.50 -5.32 21.48
C VAL A 215 -6.62 -5.25 22.99
N ILE A 216 -7.17 -4.17 23.52
CA ILE A 216 -7.18 -3.89 24.97
C ILE A 216 -7.84 -5.00 25.80
N ILE A 217 -8.81 -5.75 25.25
CA ILE A 217 -9.48 -6.85 25.99
C ILE A 217 -8.55 -8.03 26.24
N PHE A 218 -7.64 -8.33 25.32
CA PHE A 218 -6.80 -9.54 25.37
C PHE A 218 -5.46 -9.32 26.08
N ASP A 219 -5.06 -8.07 26.27
CA ASP A 219 -3.70 -7.70 26.67
C ASP A 219 -3.62 -7.02 28.06
N SER A 220 -4.70 -7.06 28.87
CA SER A 220 -4.74 -6.37 30.17
C SER A 220 -3.69 -6.88 31.18
N ASP A 221 -3.14 -8.09 31.02
CA ASP A 221 -2.30 -8.75 32.02
C ASP A 221 -0.92 -9.22 31.54
N ARG A 222 -0.57 -9.04 30.26
CA ARG A 222 0.75 -9.48 29.77
C ARG A 222 1.61 -8.31 29.31
N ARG A 223 2.78 -8.19 29.92
CA ARG A 223 3.84 -7.25 29.52
C ARG A 223 4.39 -7.70 28.15
N ASP A 224 4.34 -6.79 27.17
CA ASP A 224 4.97 -7.04 25.87
C ASP A 224 6.49 -6.91 26.03
N THR A 225 7.20 -8.03 26.11
CA THR A 225 8.63 -8.10 26.47
C THR A 225 9.57 -7.82 25.29
N ARG A 226 9.05 -7.54 24.09
CA ARG A 226 9.87 -7.26 22.91
C ARG A 226 9.74 -5.80 22.50
N LEU A 227 10.87 -5.17 22.24
CA LEU A 227 10.92 -3.87 21.60
C LEU A 227 10.47 -4.03 20.13
N ILE A 228 9.28 -3.55 19.82
CA ILE A 228 8.76 -3.48 18.44
C ILE A 228 9.13 -2.09 17.96
N PHE A 229 10.23 -1.99 17.23
CA PHE A 229 10.72 -0.71 16.78
C PHE A 229 11.13 -0.78 15.32
N LYS A 230 10.48 0.05 14.49
CA LYS A 230 10.82 0.20 13.07
C LYS A 230 11.56 1.52 12.88
N PRO A 231 12.86 1.51 12.55
CA PRO A 231 13.63 2.74 12.36
C PRO A 231 12.92 3.72 11.43
N GLY A 232 12.85 4.99 11.85
CA GLY A 232 12.23 6.08 11.10
C GLY A 232 10.69 6.16 11.19
N PHE A 233 10.02 5.11 11.69
CA PHE A 233 8.55 5.07 11.79
C PHE A 233 8.05 4.73 13.20
N GLY A 234 8.82 3.98 13.96
CA GLY A 234 8.47 3.60 15.32
C GLY A 234 8.55 4.77 16.29
N ALA A 235 7.52 4.91 17.12
CA ALA A 235 7.43 5.95 18.14
C ALA A 235 8.40 5.70 19.31
N PRO A 236 8.83 6.75 20.04
CA PRO A 236 9.82 6.64 21.15
C PRO A 236 9.43 5.62 22.21
N GLU A 237 8.17 5.56 22.60
CA GLU A 237 7.65 4.64 23.62
C GLU A 237 7.76 3.17 23.18
N GLN A 238 7.87 2.88 21.89
CA GLN A 238 8.10 1.52 21.37
C GLN A 238 9.54 1.05 21.56
N ALA A 239 10.46 1.98 21.78
CA ALA A 239 11.86 1.71 22.08
C ALA A 239 12.13 1.54 23.58
N VAL A 240 11.13 1.75 24.44
CA VAL A 240 11.23 1.67 25.89
C VAL A 240 10.41 0.49 26.39
N PHE A 241 11.07 -0.34 27.20
CA PHE A 241 10.41 -1.50 27.81
C PHE A 241 9.23 -1.05 28.71
N ASP A 242 8.07 -1.69 28.57
CA ASP A 242 6.86 -1.47 29.37
C ASP A 242 6.29 -0.04 29.30
N ALA A 243 6.70 0.76 28.32
CA ALA A 243 6.12 2.08 28.11
C ALA A 243 4.67 1.96 27.56
N PRO A 244 3.72 2.78 28.05
CA PRO A 244 2.36 2.75 27.55
C PRO A 244 2.32 3.16 26.08
N GLN A 245 1.58 2.40 25.29
CA GLN A 245 1.33 2.65 23.87
C GLN A 245 -0.16 2.86 23.63
N GLY A 246 -0.50 3.78 22.74
CA GLY A 246 -1.87 4.21 22.51
C GLY A 246 -2.10 4.77 21.10
N ALA A 247 -3.20 5.51 20.93
CA ALA A 247 -3.53 6.17 19.66
C ALA A 247 -2.39 7.09 19.16
N TYR A 248 -1.71 7.78 20.09
CA TYR A 248 -0.55 8.65 19.80
C TYR A 248 0.65 7.90 19.22
N THR A 249 0.77 6.60 19.46
CA THR A 249 1.80 5.74 18.86
C THR A 249 1.55 5.55 17.37
N ASP A 250 0.30 5.26 16.98
CA ASP A 250 -0.09 5.13 15.59
C ASP A 250 -0.02 6.48 14.84
N VAL A 251 -0.37 7.58 15.53
CA VAL A 251 -0.27 8.94 14.99
C VAL A 251 1.18 9.31 14.67
N TYR A 252 2.13 8.95 15.51
CA TYR A 252 3.56 9.15 15.21
C TYR A 252 3.99 8.39 13.95
N GLY A 253 3.63 7.12 13.85
CA GLY A 253 3.92 6.29 12.66
C GLY A 253 3.26 6.85 11.40
N LEU A 254 2.03 7.36 11.52
CA LEU A 254 1.31 7.99 10.41
C LEU A 254 1.98 9.28 9.95
N ALA A 255 2.37 10.17 10.87
CA ALA A 255 3.07 11.40 10.55
C ALA A 255 4.45 11.13 9.93
N SER A 256 5.20 10.15 10.45
CA SER A 256 6.46 9.70 9.85
C SER A 256 6.28 9.14 8.45
N SER A 257 5.20 8.37 8.24
CA SER A 257 4.85 7.84 6.92
C SER A 257 4.46 8.93 5.94
N TYR A 258 3.75 9.95 6.41
CA TYR A 258 3.37 11.11 5.62
C TYR A 258 4.60 11.93 5.21
N TYR A 259 5.48 12.22 6.15
CA TYR A 259 6.74 12.90 5.88
C TYR A 259 7.57 12.17 4.82
N TYR A 260 7.76 10.85 5.01
CA TYR A 260 8.47 10.02 4.04
C TYR A 260 7.79 10.00 2.66
N ALA A 261 6.48 9.91 2.63
CA ALA A 261 5.73 9.85 1.37
C ALA A 261 5.88 11.14 0.56
N LEU A 262 5.93 12.30 1.22
CA LEU A 262 6.08 13.61 0.59
C LEU A 262 7.52 13.93 0.17
N THR A 263 8.50 13.51 0.98
CA THR A 263 9.91 13.95 0.81
C THR A 263 10.82 12.88 0.24
N GLY A 264 10.44 11.60 0.36
CA GLY A 264 11.35 10.47 0.13
C GLY A 264 12.42 10.29 1.21
N ILE A 265 12.44 11.14 2.24
CA ILE A 265 13.44 11.15 3.31
C ILE A 265 12.85 10.48 4.55
N MET A 266 13.56 9.53 5.10
CA MET A 266 13.21 8.92 6.38
C MET A 266 13.72 9.81 7.52
N ILE A 267 12.85 10.12 8.50
CA ILE A 267 13.29 10.85 9.69
C ILE A 267 14.28 10.00 10.51
N PRO A 268 15.18 10.60 11.29
CA PRO A 268 16.02 9.85 12.21
C PRO A 268 15.18 9.01 13.15
N SER A 269 15.65 7.81 13.47
CA SER A 269 14.91 6.92 14.37
C SER A 269 14.68 7.57 15.73
N ALA A 270 13.65 7.14 16.46
CA ALA A 270 13.41 7.68 17.79
C ALA A 270 14.63 7.49 18.73
N ILE A 271 15.38 6.41 18.56
CA ILE A 271 16.63 6.18 19.32
C ILE A 271 17.68 7.24 18.93
N ASP A 272 17.86 7.52 17.65
CA ASP A 272 18.80 8.57 17.20
C ASP A 272 18.37 9.94 17.70
N ARG A 273 17.06 10.24 17.71
CA ARG A 273 16.50 11.49 18.22
C ARG A 273 16.68 11.64 19.73
N ILE A 274 16.54 10.57 20.51
CA ILE A 274 16.87 10.55 21.94
C ILE A 274 18.35 10.90 22.13
N ASN A 275 19.22 10.46 21.22
CA ASN A 275 20.66 10.75 21.23
C ASN A 275 21.03 12.09 20.59
N GLY A 276 20.05 12.95 20.30
CA GLY A 276 20.26 14.33 19.82
C GLY A 276 20.17 14.54 18.30
N ALA A 277 19.82 13.51 17.51
CA ALA A 277 19.55 13.70 16.10
C ALA A 277 18.26 14.52 15.89
N VAL A 278 18.33 15.51 15.01
CA VAL A 278 17.21 16.41 14.69
C VAL A 278 16.70 16.10 13.28
N TYR A 279 15.38 16.07 13.10
CA TYR A 279 14.80 16.04 11.76
C TYR A 279 14.49 17.45 11.28
N THR A 280 14.43 17.62 9.97
CA THR A 280 14.09 18.91 9.35
C THR A 280 12.58 19.02 9.21
N PRO A 281 11.92 20.08 9.72
CA PRO A 281 10.49 20.31 9.53
C PRO A 281 10.08 20.29 8.06
N LEU A 282 8.86 19.79 7.78
CA LEU A 282 8.39 19.54 6.42
C LEU A 282 8.46 20.79 5.53
N LYS A 283 8.07 21.96 6.06
CA LYS A 283 8.12 23.27 5.36
C LYS A 283 9.53 23.71 4.93
N ASN A 284 10.56 23.15 5.53
CA ASN A 284 11.95 23.45 5.16
C ASN A 284 12.51 22.48 4.11
N VAL A 285 11.77 21.42 3.77
CA VAL A 285 12.16 20.39 2.78
C VAL A 285 11.39 20.55 1.49
N ILE A 286 10.09 20.83 1.59
CA ILE A 286 9.20 21.01 0.44
C ILE A 286 8.32 22.25 0.63
N ASN A 287 7.82 22.79 -0.48
CA ASN A 287 6.81 23.82 -0.42
C ASN A 287 5.46 23.19 -0.03
N CYS A 288 5.00 23.44 1.19
CA CYS A 288 3.72 22.97 1.73
C CYS A 288 3.08 24.04 2.62
N PRO A 289 1.76 23.93 2.89
CA PRO A 289 1.11 24.76 3.90
C PRO A 289 1.78 24.66 5.26
N GLU A 290 1.91 25.78 5.96
CA GLU A 290 2.54 25.83 7.28
C GLU A 290 1.77 24.97 8.30
N GLU A 291 0.46 25.01 8.24
CA GLU A 291 -0.44 24.24 9.12
C GLU A 291 -0.23 22.72 8.98
N ILE A 292 0.03 22.26 7.76
CA ILE A 292 0.33 20.84 7.52
C ILE A 292 1.70 20.47 8.10
N SER A 293 2.71 21.35 7.90
CA SER A 293 4.01 21.13 8.53
C SER A 293 3.88 21.08 10.05
N ASP A 294 3.16 22.04 10.64
CA ASP A 294 2.98 22.14 12.08
C ASP A 294 2.20 20.94 12.65
N ALA A 295 1.19 20.43 11.92
CA ALA A 295 0.47 19.22 12.31
C ALA A 295 1.39 17.97 12.30
N VAL A 296 2.26 17.84 11.29
CA VAL A 296 3.27 16.78 11.22
C VAL A 296 4.29 16.94 12.35
N ASP A 297 4.79 18.15 12.58
CA ASP A 297 5.77 18.43 13.62
C ASP A 297 5.21 18.11 15.02
N LYS A 298 3.96 18.50 15.30
CA LYS A 298 3.27 18.19 16.56
C LYS A 298 3.06 16.69 16.75
N ALA A 299 2.73 15.95 15.69
CA ALA A 299 2.57 14.50 15.73
C ALA A 299 3.90 13.74 15.91
N LEU A 300 5.03 14.37 15.60
CA LEU A 300 6.37 13.82 15.75
C LEU A 300 7.08 14.24 17.04
N ILE A 301 6.41 14.96 17.95
CA ILE A 301 6.98 15.30 19.26
C ILE A 301 7.33 14.02 20.04
N MET A 302 8.52 14.01 20.67
CA MET A 302 9.02 12.85 21.43
C MET A 302 8.24 12.63 22.73
N ASN A 303 7.86 13.72 23.40
CA ASN A 303 7.06 13.68 24.62
C ASN A 303 5.58 13.38 24.29
N ILE A 304 5.06 12.27 24.79
CA ILE A 304 3.66 11.84 24.54
C ILE A 304 2.62 12.83 25.06
N ASN A 305 2.92 13.59 26.12
CA ASN A 305 1.98 14.57 26.71
C ASN A 305 1.85 15.85 25.85
N GLU A 306 2.78 16.10 24.96
CA GLU A 306 2.80 17.27 24.07
C GLU A 306 2.44 16.89 22.63
N ARG A 307 2.54 15.58 22.32
CA ARG A 307 2.26 15.02 20.99
C ARG A 307 0.77 15.04 20.69
N THR A 308 0.41 15.15 19.42
CA THR A 308 -0.94 14.87 18.93
C THR A 308 -1.43 13.52 19.48
N GLY A 309 -2.51 13.57 20.29
CA GLY A 309 -2.97 12.42 21.08
C GLY A 309 -3.83 11.42 20.30
N SER A 310 -4.46 11.85 19.20
CA SER A 310 -5.40 11.02 18.44
C SER A 310 -5.33 11.25 16.92
N ALA A 311 -5.79 10.27 16.16
CA ALA A 311 -5.92 10.40 14.71
C ALA A 311 -6.92 11.51 14.32
N ARG A 312 -7.94 11.75 15.14
CA ARG A 312 -8.90 12.86 14.96
C ARG A 312 -8.21 14.21 15.04
N GLU A 313 -7.44 14.45 16.11
CA GLU A 313 -6.66 15.69 16.28
C GLU A 313 -5.67 15.91 15.14
N PHE A 314 -5.04 14.84 14.65
CA PHE A 314 -4.15 14.91 13.49
C PHE A 314 -4.89 15.34 12.22
N VAL A 315 -6.08 14.76 11.96
CA VAL A 315 -6.94 15.16 10.82
C VAL A 315 -7.34 16.63 10.94
N GLU A 316 -7.76 17.09 12.13
CA GLU A 316 -8.12 18.47 12.38
C GLU A 316 -6.96 19.42 12.10
N GLY A 317 -5.73 19.06 12.51
CA GLY A 317 -4.52 19.83 12.23
C GLY A 317 -4.23 19.92 10.73
N ILE A 318 -4.32 18.82 9.99
CA ILE A 318 -4.14 18.82 8.52
C ILE A 318 -5.24 19.65 7.83
N CYS A 319 -6.50 19.51 8.27
CA CYS A 319 -7.63 20.21 7.67
C CYS A 319 -7.72 21.69 8.05
N SER A 320 -7.00 22.15 9.09
CA SER A 320 -6.95 23.56 9.46
C SER A 320 -6.26 24.43 8.40
N ALA A 321 -5.45 23.82 7.53
CA ALA A 321 -4.86 24.47 6.36
C ALA A 321 -5.90 25.03 5.35
N GLY A 322 -7.21 24.86 5.62
CA GLY A 322 -8.28 25.30 4.76
C GLY A 322 -8.79 24.18 3.83
N ARG A 323 -9.79 24.51 3.03
CA ARG A 323 -10.33 23.57 2.03
C ARG A 323 -9.32 23.47 0.90
N LEU A 324 -8.66 22.32 0.78
CA LEU A 324 -7.81 22.00 -0.37
C LEU A 324 -8.69 22.00 -1.64
N GLU A 325 -8.68 23.09 -2.38
CA GLU A 325 -9.24 23.07 -3.75
C GLU A 325 -8.22 22.44 -4.70
N ILE A 326 -8.68 21.45 -5.43
CA ILE A 326 -7.90 20.77 -6.44
C ILE A 326 -8.18 21.45 -7.76
N LEU A 327 -7.14 22.01 -8.39
CA LEU A 327 -7.21 22.48 -9.76
C LEU A 327 -6.44 21.49 -10.65
N PRO A 328 -7.16 20.62 -11.36
CA PRO A 328 -6.52 19.73 -12.33
C PRO A 328 -5.95 20.56 -13.48
N LYS A 329 -4.76 20.20 -13.92
CA LYS A 329 -4.00 20.88 -14.95
C LYS A 329 -3.48 19.93 -16.00
N PHE A 330 -3.20 20.48 -17.16
CA PHE A 330 -2.45 19.80 -18.19
C PHE A 330 -1.25 20.65 -18.65
N SER A 331 -0.23 19.97 -19.14
CA SER A 331 0.86 20.56 -19.91
C SER A 331 1.13 19.71 -21.14
N VAL A 332 1.22 20.34 -22.30
CA VAL A 332 1.61 19.68 -23.55
C VAL A 332 3.09 19.94 -23.76
N VAL A 333 3.86 18.86 -23.91
CA VAL A 333 5.31 18.89 -24.06
C VAL A 333 5.68 18.32 -25.42
N VAL A 334 6.50 19.04 -26.17
CA VAL A 334 7.06 18.60 -27.46
C VAL A 334 8.59 18.67 -27.35
N GLY A 335 9.25 17.52 -27.49
CA GLY A 335 10.67 17.43 -27.17
C GLY A 335 10.92 17.69 -25.68
N THR A 336 11.60 18.81 -25.37
CA THR A 336 11.87 19.29 -24.02
C THR A 336 11.02 20.51 -23.60
N ASP A 337 10.25 21.07 -24.54
CA ASP A 337 9.58 22.35 -24.35
C ASP A 337 8.11 22.17 -24.00
N ILE A 338 7.63 22.92 -23.01
CA ILE A 338 6.19 23.05 -22.72
C ILE A 338 5.61 24.02 -23.74
N VAL A 339 4.82 23.52 -24.69
CA VAL A 339 4.22 24.33 -25.76
C VAL A 339 2.83 24.86 -25.38
N MET A 340 2.16 24.21 -24.44
CA MET A 340 0.84 24.62 -23.93
C MET A 340 0.67 24.13 -22.49
N ASN A 341 -0.06 24.88 -21.69
CA ASN A 341 -0.56 24.44 -20.37
C ASN A 341 -1.90 25.13 -20.07
N GLY A 342 -2.67 24.55 -19.15
CA GLY A 342 -3.96 25.11 -18.74
C GLY A 342 -4.59 24.32 -17.61
N ASP A 343 -5.74 24.84 -17.17
CA ASP A 343 -6.58 24.20 -16.16
C ASP A 343 -7.58 23.27 -16.85
N ILE A 344 -7.94 22.18 -16.18
CA ILE A 344 -8.99 21.25 -16.60
C ILE A 344 -10.23 21.54 -15.77
N ALA A 345 -11.37 21.73 -16.42
CA ALA A 345 -12.64 21.92 -15.72
C ALA A 345 -13.01 20.68 -14.91
N LEU A 346 -13.45 20.88 -13.67
CA LEU A 346 -13.92 19.80 -12.80
C LEU A 346 -15.16 19.14 -13.40
N ASP A 347 -15.23 17.82 -13.33
CA ASP A 347 -16.37 17.00 -13.71
C ASP A 347 -16.89 17.25 -15.15
N LYS A 348 -16.00 17.71 -16.03
CA LYS A 348 -16.27 17.92 -17.45
C LYS A 348 -15.30 17.13 -18.30
N GLU A 349 -15.80 16.47 -19.32
CA GLU A 349 -14.97 15.84 -20.35
C GLU A 349 -14.39 16.93 -21.25
N ILE A 350 -13.10 16.89 -21.50
CA ILE A 350 -12.38 17.72 -22.46
C ILE A 350 -11.81 16.86 -23.57
N SER A 351 -11.86 17.36 -24.78
CA SER A 351 -11.31 16.69 -25.96
C SER A 351 -9.90 17.18 -26.27
N VAL A 352 -9.07 16.27 -26.76
CA VAL A 352 -7.72 16.56 -27.25
C VAL A 352 -7.60 16.06 -28.68
N GLY A 353 -7.12 16.89 -29.57
CA GLY A 353 -6.96 16.50 -30.96
C GLY A 353 -6.25 17.55 -31.80
N ARG A 354 -6.12 17.27 -33.11
CA ARG A 354 -5.49 18.18 -34.04
C ARG A 354 -6.40 19.31 -34.47
N GLU A 355 -7.71 19.08 -34.54
CA GLU A 355 -8.72 20.01 -35.03
C GLU A 355 -9.99 19.89 -34.14
N ASP A 356 -10.75 20.97 -34.01
CA ASP A 356 -12.08 20.99 -33.36
C ASP A 356 -12.09 20.32 -31.96
N SER A 357 -11.08 20.56 -31.15
CA SER A 357 -10.91 20.00 -29.81
C SER A 357 -10.68 21.10 -28.77
N ASP A 358 -10.97 20.82 -27.49
CA ASP A 358 -10.71 21.78 -26.40
C ASP A 358 -9.20 22.04 -26.23
N ILE A 359 -8.38 21.03 -26.44
CA ILE A 359 -6.91 21.12 -26.51
C ILE A 359 -6.48 20.78 -27.93
N ILE A 360 -6.01 21.78 -28.67
CA ILE A 360 -5.58 21.60 -30.05
C ILE A 360 -4.08 21.40 -30.10
N ILE A 361 -3.64 20.28 -30.68
CA ILE A 361 -2.25 19.89 -30.89
C ILE A 361 -2.05 19.66 -32.38
N ASP A 362 -1.60 20.70 -33.11
CA ASP A 362 -1.50 20.70 -34.56
C ASP A 362 -0.24 19.95 -35.07
N TYR A 363 -0.26 18.64 -34.96
CA TYR A 363 0.72 17.72 -35.52
C TYR A 363 0.01 16.63 -36.33
N LYS A 364 0.56 16.28 -37.50
CA LYS A 364 -0.04 15.31 -38.41
C LYS A 364 -0.19 13.91 -37.83
N GLU A 365 0.61 13.56 -36.85
CA GLU A 365 0.58 12.30 -36.10
C GLU A 365 -0.56 12.23 -35.09
N ILE A 366 -1.15 13.39 -34.75
CA ILE A 366 -2.29 13.50 -33.84
C ILE A 366 -3.58 13.39 -34.63
N SER A 367 -4.49 12.56 -34.19
CA SER A 367 -5.84 12.43 -34.80
C SER A 367 -6.67 13.69 -34.57
N LYS A 368 -7.65 14.00 -35.46
CA LYS A 368 -8.56 15.14 -35.26
C LYS A 368 -9.20 15.14 -33.89
N ASN A 369 -9.70 13.98 -33.46
CA ASN A 369 -10.12 13.69 -32.10
C ASN A 369 -9.24 12.53 -31.59
N HIS A 370 -8.24 12.83 -30.78
CA HIS A 370 -7.21 11.87 -30.40
C HIS A 370 -7.58 11.13 -29.11
N LEU A 371 -7.99 11.87 -28.08
CA LEU A 371 -8.46 11.31 -26.81
C LEU A 371 -9.40 12.27 -26.09
N THR A 372 -10.07 11.77 -25.09
CA THR A 372 -10.80 12.62 -24.13
C THR A 372 -10.23 12.40 -22.72
N ILE A 373 -10.29 13.47 -21.92
CA ILE A 373 -9.85 13.52 -20.53
C ILE A 373 -11.01 14.04 -19.71
N HIS A 374 -11.31 13.38 -18.61
CA HIS A 374 -12.25 13.84 -17.60
C HIS A 374 -11.57 13.78 -16.24
N TYR A 375 -11.72 14.82 -15.44
CA TYR A 375 -11.27 14.81 -14.05
C TYR A 375 -12.47 14.66 -13.12
N ASP A 376 -12.49 13.57 -12.37
CA ASP A 376 -13.49 13.30 -11.35
C ASP A 376 -13.09 14.01 -10.05
N SER A 377 -13.86 15.01 -9.63
CA SER A 377 -13.59 15.81 -8.43
C SER A 377 -13.83 15.04 -7.13
N HIS A 378 -14.65 13.97 -7.18
CA HIS A 378 -14.92 13.11 -6.03
C HIS A 378 -13.83 12.06 -5.86
N GLU A 379 -13.49 11.33 -6.93
CA GLU A 379 -12.43 10.30 -6.93
C GLU A 379 -11.02 10.90 -7.08
N LYS A 380 -10.91 12.19 -7.43
CA LYS A 380 -9.66 12.97 -7.58
C LYS A 380 -8.65 12.31 -8.51
N ASN A 381 -9.15 11.75 -9.58
CA ASN A 381 -8.37 11.12 -10.62
C ASN A 381 -8.82 11.60 -12.00
N PHE A 382 -8.02 11.27 -13.01
CA PHE A 382 -8.42 11.48 -14.40
C PHE A 382 -8.91 10.16 -14.99
N THR A 383 -9.92 10.23 -15.84
CA THR A 383 -10.22 9.17 -16.78
C THR A 383 -9.85 9.60 -18.19
N VAL A 384 -9.21 8.72 -18.93
CA VAL A 384 -8.73 8.97 -20.31
C VAL A 384 -9.28 7.90 -21.23
N VAL A 385 -9.80 8.32 -22.37
CA VAL A 385 -10.27 7.41 -23.42
C VAL A 385 -9.53 7.71 -24.70
N ASP A 386 -8.78 6.74 -25.21
CA ASP A 386 -8.09 6.86 -26.51
C ASP A 386 -9.07 6.68 -27.66
N LYS A 387 -9.10 7.62 -28.60
CA LYS A 387 -9.90 7.60 -29.82
C LYS A 387 -9.04 7.63 -31.09
N SER A 388 -7.73 7.59 -30.89
CA SER A 388 -6.73 7.87 -31.92
C SER A 388 -6.55 6.75 -32.95
N THR A 389 -5.80 7.07 -34.01
CA THR A 389 -5.32 6.12 -35.01
C THR A 389 -3.91 5.61 -34.64
N ASN A 390 -3.03 6.51 -34.21
CA ASN A 390 -1.63 6.19 -33.92
C ASN A 390 -1.39 5.71 -32.47
N GLY A 391 -2.41 5.85 -31.60
CA GLY A 391 -2.39 5.36 -30.24
C GLY A 391 -1.91 6.40 -29.22
N THR A 392 -2.39 6.18 -27.99
CA THR A 392 -1.93 6.84 -26.78
C THR A 392 -1.25 5.80 -25.91
N PHE A 393 -0.18 6.20 -25.20
CA PHE A 393 0.59 5.31 -24.35
C PHE A 393 0.68 5.86 -22.94
N ILE A 394 0.59 4.98 -21.96
CA ILE A 394 0.82 5.25 -20.53
C ILE A 394 1.93 4.32 -20.06
N ASP A 395 3.03 4.86 -19.53
CA ASP A 395 4.20 4.09 -19.07
C ASP A 395 4.74 3.09 -20.15
N GLY A 396 4.71 3.51 -21.42
CA GLY A 396 5.15 2.69 -22.56
C GLY A 396 4.15 1.60 -22.98
N ILE A 397 2.99 1.52 -22.36
CA ILE A 397 1.93 0.56 -22.69
C ILE A 397 0.88 1.29 -23.53
N ARG A 398 0.56 0.74 -24.70
CA ARG A 398 -0.48 1.30 -25.56
C ARG A 398 -1.86 1.10 -24.95
N MET A 399 -2.66 2.17 -24.93
CA MET A 399 -4.07 2.12 -24.55
C MET A 399 -4.89 1.39 -25.61
N GLU A 400 -5.86 0.59 -25.18
CA GLU A 400 -6.86 0.00 -26.04
C GLU A 400 -7.88 1.07 -26.44
N LYS A 401 -8.09 1.23 -27.74
CA LYS A 401 -8.98 2.25 -28.29
C LYS A 401 -10.42 2.10 -27.79
N GLY A 402 -10.98 3.19 -27.26
CA GLY A 402 -12.35 3.24 -26.75
C GLY A 402 -12.50 2.73 -25.32
N TRP A 403 -11.42 2.24 -24.70
CA TRP A 403 -11.46 1.85 -23.30
C TRP A 403 -11.17 3.04 -22.38
N THR A 404 -11.81 3.05 -21.22
CA THR A 404 -11.57 4.07 -20.18
C THR A 404 -10.45 3.63 -19.26
N TYR A 405 -9.43 4.46 -19.14
CA TYR A 405 -8.30 4.27 -18.24
C TYR A 405 -8.35 5.30 -17.11
N THR A 406 -8.27 4.84 -15.88
CA THR A 406 -8.10 5.73 -14.73
C THR A 406 -6.63 6.00 -14.51
N VAL A 407 -6.26 7.28 -14.50
CA VAL A 407 -4.89 7.74 -14.26
C VAL A 407 -4.86 8.83 -13.18
N TYR A 408 -3.74 8.97 -12.52
CA TYR A 408 -3.59 9.88 -11.40
C TYR A 408 -2.85 11.15 -11.82
N PRO A 409 -2.98 12.25 -11.06
CA PRO A 409 -2.10 13.41 -11.21
C PRO A 409 -0.63 12.99 -11.25
N SER A 410 0.16 13.70 -12.06
CA SER A 410 1.54 13.40 -12.45
C SER A 410 1.70 12.26 -13.48
N THR A 411 0.60 11.82 -14.11
CA THR A 411 0.68 10.87 -15.24
C THR A 411 1.04 11.60 -16.53
N THR A 412 1.93 10.98 -17.30
CA THR A 412 2.28 11.44 -18.66
C THR A 412 1.70 10.50 -19.71
N LEU A 413 0.86 11.07 -20.57
CA LEU A 413 0.33 10.42 -21.77
C LEU A 413 1.27 10.71 -22.93
N VAL A 414 1.70 9.69 -23.67
CA VAL A 414 2.51 9.83 -24.88
C VAL A 414 1.62 9.63 -26.10
N LEU A 415 1.58 10.60 -27.00
CA LEU A 415 0.69 10.64 -28.16
C LEU A 415 1.45 10.57 -29.47
N GLY A 416 0.83 9.95 -30.48
CA GLY A 416 1.24 10.06 -31.87
C GLY A 416 2.66 9.59 -32.14
N ASN A 417 3.07 8.40 -31.68
CA ASN A 417 4.43 7.86 -31.83
C ASN A 417 5.52 8.71 -31.15
N ASP A 418 5.22 9.21 -29.95
CA ASP A 418 6.11 10.06 -29.12
C ASP A 418 6.38 11.45 -29.72
N VAL A 419 5.47 11.96 -30.54
CA VAL A 419 5.57 13.32 -31.08
C VAL A 419 5.31 14.37 -29.98
N CYS A 420 4.33 14.10 -29.13
CA CYS A 420 4.05 14.96 -27.98
C CYS A 420 3.62 14.17 -26.76
N ARG A 421 3.68 14.80 -25.61
CA ARG A 421 3.29 14.27 -24.32
C ARG A 421 2.30 15.21 -23.65
N ILE A 422 1.30 14.67 -22.99
CA ILE A 422 0.42 15.42 -22.10
C ILE A 422 0.71 14.99 -20.68
N CYS A 423 1.21 15.91 -19.89
CA CYS A 423 1.37 15.71 -18.45
C CYS A 423 0.08 16.17 -17.77
N LEU A 424 -0.61 15.24 -17.12
CA LEU A 424 -1.78 15.50 -16.31
C LEU A 424 -1.35 15.68 -14.87
N ASP A 425 -1.69 16.80 -14.25
CA ASP A 425 -1.32 17.09 -12.87
C ASP A 425 -2.49 17.78 -12.13
N ALA A 426 -2.33 17.96 -10.84
CA ALA A 426 -3.28 18.70 -10.02
C ALA A 426 -2.53 19.69 -9.14
N LYS A 427 -2.87 20.98 -9.27
CA LYS A 427 -2.38 22.03 -8.38
C LYS A 427 -3.37 22.20 -7.22
N TYR A 428 -2.83 22.34 -6.03
CA TYR A 428 -3.59 22.56 -4.82
C TYR A 428 -3.54 24.03 -4.48
N LEU A 429 -4.73 24.63 -4.35
CA LEU A 429 -4.89 25.97 -3.77
C LEU A 429 -5.53 25.79 -2.41
N LEU A 430 -4.91 26.35 -1.41
CA LEU A 430 -5.52 26.65 -0.12
C LEU A 430 -6.39 27.89 -0.30
N LYS A 431 -7.69 27.75 -0.03
CA LYS A 431 -8.61 28.89 0.16
C LYS A 431 -8.92 29.11 1.60
#